data_7cf98a4223d950aaabe4c643c72b269d
#
_entry.id   7cf98a4223d950aaabe4c643c72b269d
#
_cell.length_a   1.000
_cell.length_b   1.000
_cell.length_c   1.000
_cell.angle_alpha   90.00
_cell.angle_beta   90.00
_cell.angle_gamma   90.00
#
_symmetry.space_group_name_H-M   'P 1'
#
loop_
_entity.id
_entity.type
_entity.pdbx_description
1 polymer ?
#
loop_
_entity_poly.entity_id
_entity_poly.type
_entity_poly.pdbx_seq_one_letter_code
_entity_poly.pdbx_strand_id
1 'polypeptide(L)'
;AITINDKHALILDAGALRYLSKSYKDFQVTNRSLILTPHPGEASMLLNVSIDEIQEDRSGAAKEISNKYNADVILKGNKTIVCSKIDNRISLCNEGGPELATGGTGDILAGVISAMVAQKLTPHDSCILSTALHARAGKSFNENVGEIGLNASALIPLIRNLLNK
;
A
#
# COMPACT_ATOMS: atom_id res chain seq x y z
N ALA A 1 13.58 -21.49 -4.00
CA ALA A 1 13.51 -20.24 -4.75
C ALA A 1 12.22 -20.23 -5.56
N ILE A 2 11.36 -19.24 -5.35
CA ILE A 2 10.13 -19.05 -6.16
C ILE A 2 10.58 -18.28 -7.41
N THR A 3 10.66 -18.98 -8.55
CA THR A 3 10.91 -18.33 -9.84
C THR A 3 9.57 -17.81 -10.36
N ILE A 4 9.30 -16.54 -10.20
CA ILE A 4 8.14 -15.86 -10.76
C ILE A 4 8.58 -15.20 -12.06
N ASN A 5 7.80 -15.29 -13.13
CA ASN A 5 8.12 -14.75 -14.46
C ASN A 5 8.36 -13.22 -14.40
N ASP A 6 9.42 -12.72 -15.05
CA ASP A 6 9.94 -11.35 -14.97
C ASP A 6 8.99 -10.22 -15.46
N LYS A 7 7.83 -10.57 -15.98
CA LYS A 7 6.85 -9.62 -16.56
C LYS A 7 5.76 -9.15 -15.60
N HIS A 8 5.68 -9.70 -14.38
CA HIS A 8 4.60 -9.39 -13.46
C HIS A 8 5.09 -8.47 -12.33
N ALA A 9 4.27 -7.50 -11.94
CA ALA A 9 4.50 -6.75 -10.71
C ALA A 9 4.26 -7.66 -9.50
N LEU A 10 5.07 -7.50 -8.46
CA LEU A 10 4.94 -8.20 -7.20
C LEU A 10 4.45 -7.21 -6.14
N ILE A 11 3.30 -7.50 -5.54
CA ILE A 11 2.74 -6.72 -4.45
C ILE A 11 2.93 -7.52 -3.17
N LEU A 12 3.61 -6.93 -2.18
CA LEU A 12 3.86 -7.55 -0.88
C LEU A 12 3.16 -6.76 0.22
N ASP A 13 2.38 -7.47 1.03
CA ASP A 13 1.68 -6.95 2.20
C ASP A 13 1.80 -7.93 3.38
N ALA A 14 1.49 -7.49 4.58
CA ALA A 14 1.36 -8.30 5.78
C ALA A 14 2.53 -9.28 6.02
N GLY A 15 2.25 -10.58 6.13
CA GLY A 15 3.25 -11.61 6.40
C GLY A 15 4.41 -11.66 5.40
N ALA A 16 4.18 -11.27 4.13
CA ALA A 16 5.21 -11.20 3.11
C ALA A 16 6.24 -10.09 3.41
N LEU A 17 5.81 -8.95 3.97
CA LEU A 17 6.71 -7.88 4.40
C LEU A 17 7.59 -8.33 5.58
N ARG A 18 7.02 -9.09 6.51
CA ARG A 18 7.81 -9.68 7.62
C ARG A 18 8.86 -10.66 7.10
N TYR A 19 8.52 -11.47 6.10
CA TYR A 19 9.50 -12.36 5.47
C TYR A 19 10.60 -11.56 4.77
N LEU A 20 10.21 -10.54 3.97
CA LEU A 20 11.15 -9.66 3.27
C LEU A 20 12.14 -9.00 4.22
N SER A 21 11.70 -8.50 5.39
CA SER A 21 12.57 -7.84 6.37
C SER A 21 13.69 -8.75 6.90
N LYS A 22 13.44 -10.07 6.99
CA LYS A 22 14.38 -11.06 7.52
C LYS A 22 15.29 -11.68 6.44
N SER A 23 14.79 -11.79 5.21
CA SER A 23 15.42 -12.57 4.14
C SER A 23 15.73 -11.72 2.89
N TYR A 24 15.89 -10.41 3.04
CA TYR A 24 16.09 -9.50 1.91
C TYR A 24 17.29 -9.88 1.03
N LYS A 25 18.38 -10.36 1.63
CA LYS A 25 19.58 -10.79 0.89
C LYS A 25 19.34 -11.99 -0.02
N ASP A 26 18.35 -12.82 0.33
CA ASP A 26 17.94 -14.01 -0.41
C ASP A 26 16.82 -13.72 -1.41
N PHE A 27 16.25 -12.51 -1.33
CA PHE A 27 15.10 -12.09 -2.12
C PHE A 27 15.57 -11.29 -3.32
N GLN A 28 16.01 -11.99 -4.36
CA GLN A 28 16.44 -11.36 -5.61
C GLN A 28 15.20 -11.02 -6.47
N VAL A 29 14.77 -9.77 -6.41
CA VAL A 29 13.79 -9.21 -7.35
C VAL A 29 14.54 -8.54 -8.49
N THR A 30 15.00 -9.34 -9.45
CA THR A 30 15.64 -8.82 -10.65
C THR A 30 14.58 -8.45 -11.69
N ASN A 31 14.65 -7.23 -12.23
CA ASN A 31 13.86 -6.74 -13.35
C ASN A 31 12.32 -6.66 -13.14
N ARG A 32 11.84 -6.58 -11.89
CA ARG A 32 10.40 -6.50 -11.58
C ARG A 32 9.98 -5.18 -11.00
N SER A 33 8.71 -4.89 -11.18
CA SER A 33 8.04 -3.87 -10.39
C SER A 33 7.66 -4.48 -9.04
N LEU A 34 8.23 -3.95 -7.97
CA LEU A 34 7.91 -4.30 -6.59
C LEU A 34 7.08 -3.18 -5.97
N ILE A 35 5.99 -3.55 -5.32
CA ILE A 35 5.13 -2.65 -4.56
C ILE A 35 5.04 -3.19 -3.13
N LEU A 36 5.30 -2.34 -2.15
CA LEU A 36 5.20 -2.64 -0.73
C LEU A 36 4.11 -1.78 -0.09
N THR A 37 3.28 -2.39 0.76
CA THR A 37 2.15 -1.71 1.39
C THR A 37 2.21 -1.74 2.93
N PRO A 38 3.33 -1.30 3.56
CA PRO A 38 3.49 -1.40 5.00
C PRO A 38 2.56 -0.46 5.77
N HIS A 39 2.01 -0.92 6.90
CA HIS A 39 1.59 -0.05 7.99
C HIS A 39 2.81 0.35 8.85
N PRO A 40 2.72 1.33 9.79
CA PRO A 40 3.89 1.79 10.54
C PRO A 40 4.68 0.70 11.26
N GLY A 41 4.01 -0.31 11.83
CA GLY A 41 4.69 -1.43 12.48
C GLY A 41 5.43 -2.35 11.50
N GLU A 42 4.94 -2.51 10.27
CA GLU A 42 5.65 -3.24 9.21
C GLU A 42 6.82 -2.42 8.67
N ALA A 43 6.65 -1.09 8.53
CA ALA A 43 7.73 -0.19 8.15
C ALA A 43 8.87 -0.21 9.17
N SER A 44 8.55 -0.20 10.46
CA SER A 44 9.50 -0.37 11.57
C SER A 44 10.34 -1.65 11.41
N MET A 45 9.71 -2.78 11.10
CA MET A 45 10.43 -4.03 10.83
C MET A 45 11.31 -3.96 9.57
N LEU A 46 10.82 -3.33 8.49
CA LEU A 46 11.57 -3.20 7.24
C LEU A 46 12.83 -2.35 7.40
N LEU A 47 12.77 -1.29 8.20
CA LEU A 47 13.91 -0.39 8.44
C LEU A 47 14.73 -0.77 9.67
N ASN A 48 14.21 -1.61 10.56
CA ASN A 48 14.79 -1.95 11.86
C ASN A 48 14.95 -0.71 12.77
N VAL A 49 13.90 0.09 12.86
CA VAL A 49 13.77 1.29 13.71
C VAL A 49 12.48 1.19 14.52
N SER A 50 12.26 2.09 15.48
CA SER A 50 11.02 2.13 16.26
C SER A 50 9.83 2.63 15.43
N ILE A 51 8.60 2.34 15.89
CA ILE A 51 7.38 2.89 15.27
C ILE A 51 7.34 4.41 15.44
N ASP A 52 7.85 4.92 16.54
CA ASP A 52 7.88 6.37 16.81
C ASP A 52 8.76 7.10 15.79
N GLU A 53 9.95 6.57 15.48
CA GLU A 53 10.82 7.10 14.42
C GLU A 53 10.13 7.10 13.05
N ILE A 54 9.36 6.04 12.72
CA ILE A 54 8.54 6.01 11.49
C ILE A 54 7.50 7.12 11.49
N GLN A 55 6.86 7.39 12.63
CA GLN A 55 5.79 8.38 12.73
C GLN A 55 6.30 9.82 12.76
N GLU A 56 7.51 10.05 13.28
CA GLU A 56 8.16 11.35 13.29
C GLU A 56 8.50 11.84 11.87
N ASP A 57 8.99 10.94 11.00
CA ASP A 57 9.25 11.27 9.59
C ASP A 57 8.74 10.17 8.65
N ARG A 58 7.43 10.12 8.46
CA ARG A 58 6.78 9.16 7.57
C ARG A 58 7.24 9.28 6.11
N SER A 59 7.54 10.52 5.66
CA SER A 59 7.99 10.75 4.29
C SER A 59 9.42 10.25 4.08
N GLY A 60 10.31 10.49 5.03
CA GLY A 60 11.66 9.93 5.05
C GLY A 60 11.65 8.42 5.11
N ALA A 61 10.85 7.83 6.01
CA ALA A 61 10.69 6.37 6.13
C ALA A 61 10.20 5.73 4.81
N ALA A 62 9.20 6.32 4.14
CA ALA A 62 8.71 5.82 2.86
C ALA A 62 9.79 5.84 1.77
N LYS A 63 10.59 6.91 1.70
CA LYS A 63 11.73 7.02 0.77
C LYS A 63 12.82 6.01 1.09
N GLU A 64 13.16 5.84 2.35
CA GLU A 64 14.18 4.89 2.79
C GLU A 64 13.79 3.45 2.45
N ILE A 65 12.53 3.06 2.69
CA ILE A 65 12.01 1.76 2.27
C ILE A 65 12.07 1.63 0.75
N SER A 66 11.64 2.65 0.01
CA SER A 66 11.66 2.65 -1.46
C SER A 66 13.06 2.43 -2.01
N ASN A 67 14.05 3.15 -1.49
CA ASN A 67 15.45 3.02 -1.90
C ASN A 67 16.04 1.65 -1.50
N LYS A 68 15.81 1.21 -0.25
CA LYS A 68 16.34 -0.04 0.28
C LYS A 68 15.87 -1.26 -0.51
N TYR A 69 14.61 -1.27 -0.91
CA TYR A 69 13.97 -2.42 -1.57
C TYR A 69 13.76 -2.22 -3.07
N ASN A 70 14.13 -1.06 -3.63
CA ASN A 70 13.85 -0.66 -5.02
C ASN A 70 12.38 -0.87 -5.40
N ALA A 71 11.47 -0.31 -4.58
CA ALA A 71 10.03 -0.56 -4.65
C ALA A 71 9.21 0.73 -4.61
N ASP A 72 8.06 0.73 -5.27
CA ASP A 72 7.01 1.70 -4.96
C ASP A 72 6.42 1.36 -3.59
N VAL A 73 6.16 2.35 -2.75
CA VAL A 73 5.76 2.14 -1.36
C VAL A 73 4.45 2.85 -1.07
N ILE A 74 3.51 2.15 -0.45
CA ILE A 74 2.32 2.72 0.18
C ILE A 74 2.47 2.59 1.69
N LEU A 75 2.90 3.64 2.37
CA LEU A 75 2.96 3.67 3.84
C LEU A 75 1.57 4.01 4.38
N LYS A 76 0.85 2.97 4.79
CA LYS A 76 -0.52 3.04 5.31
C LYS A 76 -0.60 3.83 6.62
N GLY A 77 -1.75 4.44 6.89
CA GLY A 77 -2.06 5.15 8.14
C GLY A 77 -2.79 6.46 7.89
N ASN A 78 -2.97 7.27 8.95
CA ASN A 78 -3.53 8.61 8.79
C ASN A 78 -2.66 9.41 7.81
N LYS A 79 -3.26 9.92 6.73
CA LYS A 79 -2.56 10.52 5.58
C LYS A 79 -1.60 9.50 4.94
N THR A 80 -2.17 8.50 4.27
CA THR A 80 -1.39 7.47 3.56
C THR A 80 -0.43 8.10 2.55
N ILE A 81 0.82 7.66 2.55
CA ILE A 81 1.90 8.15 1.69
C ILE A 81 2.16 7.13 0.57
N VAL A 82 2.22 7.61 -0.67
CA VAL A 82 2.71 6.85 -1.82
C VAL A 82 4.06 7.42 -2.24
N CYS A 83 5.11 6.59 -2.23
CA CYS A 83 6.45 6.96 -2.65
C CYS A 83 6.83 6.24 -3.95
N SER A 84 7.28 7.00 -4.94
CA SER A 84 7.77 6.47 -6.22
C SER A 84 9.21 5.95 -6.08
N LYS A 85 9.49 4.75 -6.58
CA LYS A 85 10.84 4.20 -6.62
C LYS A 85 11.75 4.87 -7.65
N ILE A 86 11.19 5.60 -8.62
CA ILE A 86 11.98 6.19 -9.72
C ILE A 86 12.63 7.49 -9.30
N ASP A 87 11.87 8.36 -8.64
CA ASP A 87 12.28 9.74 -8.33
C ASP A 87 12.06 10.13 -6.86
N ASN A 88 11.69 9.18 -6.01
CA ASN A 88 11.34 9.40 -4.60
C ASN A 88 10.25 10.46 -4.38
N ARG A 89 9.42 10.72 -5.42
CA ARG A 89 8.29 11.63 -5.31
C ARG A 89 7.27 11.08 -4.32
N ILE A 90 6.82 11.95 -3.43
CA ILE A 90 5.80 11.67 -2.43
C ILE A 90 4.46 12.20 -2.91
N SER A 91 3.45 11.34 -2.88
CA SER A 91 2.04 11.71 -3.02
C SER A 91 1.33 11.40 -1.70
N LEU A 92 0.52 12.34 -1.22
CA LEU A 92 -0.16 12.25 0.06
C LEU A 92 -1.67 12.09 -0.17
N CYS A 93 -2.25 11.02 0.35
CA CYS A 93 -3.69 10.83 0.40
C CYS A 93 -4.24 11.34 1.73
N ASN A 94 -5.00 12.44 1.68
CA ASN A 94 -5.60 13.09 2.85
C ASN A 94 -7.05 12.64 3.11
N GLU A 95 -7.56 11.68 2.32
CA GLU A 95 -8.90 11.11 2.48
C GLU A 95 -8.83 9.78 3.25
N GLY A 96 -9.99 9.30 3.71
CA GLY A 96 -10.12 8.14 4.57
C GLY A 96 -10.00 8.50 6.05
N GLY A 97 -10.54 7.66 6.89
CA GLY A 97 -10.64 7.89 8.33
C GLY A 97 -10.51 6.60 9.13
N PRO A 98 -10.89 6.62 10.41
CA PRO A 98 -10.77 5.49 11.32
C PRO A 98 -11.61 4.27 10.91
N GLU A 99 -12.65 4.44 10.09
CA GLU A 99 -13.43 3.34 9.53
C GLU A 99 -12.55 2.32 8.77
N LEU A 100 -11.45 2.78 8.17
CA LEU A 100 -10.49 1.93 7.48
C LEU A 100 -9.54 1.16 8.40
N ALA A 101 -9.53 1.45 9.70
CA ALA A 101 -8.71 0.74 10.69
C ALA A 101 -9.32 -0.62 11.08
N THR A 102 -9.96 -1.30 10.13
CA THR A 102 -10.59 -2.61 10.29
C THR A 102 -9.76 -3.68 9.60
N GLY A 103 -9.70 -4.88 10.20
CA GLY A 103 -8.96 -6.01 9.62
C GLY A 103 -9.47 -6.38 8.22
N GLY A 104 -8.55 -6.64 7.29
CA GLY A 104 -8.83 -7.00 5.91
C GLY A 104 -8.95 -5.83 4.92
N THR A 105 -9.00 -4.59 5.38
CA THR A 105 -9.02 -3.42 4.48
C THR A 105 -7.72 -3.29 3.68
N GLY A 106 -6.59 -3.70 4.26
CA GLY A 106 -5.30 -3.81 3.56
C GLY A 106 -5.33 -4.84 2.44
N ASP A 107 -5.99 -5.99 2.65
CA ASP A 107 -6.14 -7.02 1.62
C ASP A 107 -6.96 -6.49 0.43
N ILE A 108 -8.01 -5.70 0.70
CA ILE A 108 -8.78 -5.02 -0.35
C ILE A 108 -7.90 -4.03 -1.12
N LEU A 109 -7.09 -3.23 -0.42
CA LEU A 109 -6.15 -2.31 -1.08
C LEU A 109 -5.18 -3.07 -1.99
N ALA A 110 -4.55 -4.13 -1.50
CA ALA A 110 -3.65 -4.96 -2.29
C ALA A 110 -4.34 -5.59 -3.51
N GLY A 111 -5.59 -6.03 -3.37
CA GLY A 111 -6.42 -6.51 -4.46
C GLY A 111 -6.71 -5.44 -5.52
N VAL A 112 -7.03 -4.22 -5.10
CA VAL A 112 -7.27 -3.09 -6.02
C VAL A 112 -6.00 -2.72 -6.77
N ILE A 113 -4.85 -2.63 -6.09
CA ILE A 113 -3.54 -2.40 -6.73
C ILE A 113 -3.29 -3.45 -7.80
N SER A 114 -3.49 -4.73 -7.46
CA SER A 114 -3.30 -5.84 -8.39
C SER A 114 -4.19 -5.71 -9.64
N ALA A 115 -5.45 -5.31 -9.45
CA ALA A 115 -6.39 -5.09 -10.54
C ALA A 115 -5.96 -3.94 -11.45
N MET A 116 -5.47 -2.82 -10.89
CA MET A 116 -4.99 -1.67 -11.68
C MET A 116 -3.73 -2.02 -12.48
N VAL A 117 -2.77 -2.71 -11.86
CA VAL A 117 -1.57 -3.21 -12.56
C VAL A 117 -1.95 -4.18 -13.69
N ALA A 118 -2.90 -5.08 -13.47
CA ALA A 118 -3.38 -6.01 -14.49
C ALA A 118 -4.03 -5.29 -15.68
N GLN A 119 -4.62 -4.12 -15.45
CA GLN A 119 -5.17 -3.23 -16.49
C GLN A 119 -4.10 -2.36 -17.17
N LYS A 120 -2.82 -2.62 -16.93
CA LYS A 120 -1.67 -1.96 -17.56
C LYS A 120 -1.38 -0.53 -17.09
N LEU A 121 -1.92 -0.10 -15.96
CA LEU A 121 -1.43 1.11 -15.31
C LEU A 121 0.02 0.88 -14.86
N THR A 122 0.81 1.96 -14.83
CA THR A 122 2.14 1.85 -14.22
C THR A 122 2.03 1.45 -12.76
N PRO A 123 3.03 0.80 -12.17
CA PRO A 123 3.02 0.44 -10.75
C PRO A 123 2.76 1.63 -9.83
N HIS A 124 3.40 2.77 -10.10
CA HIS A 124 3.21 3.99 -9.32
C HIS A 124 1.80 4.58 -9.47
N ASP A 125 1.27 4.69 -10.70
CA ASP A 125 -0.10 5.18 -10.92
C ASP A 125 -1.13 4.23 -10.29
N SER A 126 -0.88 2.91 -10.34
CA SER A 126 -1.70 1.91 -9.66
C SER A 126 -1.73 2.15 -8.14
N CYS A 127 -0.58 2.48 -7.53
CA CYS A 127 -0.50 2.83 -6.11
C CYS A 127 -1.33 4.07 -5.79
N ILE A 128 -1.18 5.15 -6.58
CA ILE A 128 -1.91 6.41 -6.37
C ILE A 128 -3.41 6.21 -6.50
N LEU A 129 -3.85 5.63 -7.63
CA LEU A 129 -5.28 5.45 -7.92
C LEU A 129 -5.93 4.51 -6.88
N SER A 130 -5.29 3.40 -6.56
CA SER A 130 -5.83 2.43 -5.59
C SER A 130 -5.94 3.02 -4.19
N THR A 131 -4.94 3.81 -3.76
CA THR A 131 -4.98 4.50 -2.48
C THR A 131 -6.12 5.51 -2.42
N ALA A 132 -6.32 6.29 -3.48
CA ALA A 132 -7.41 7.26 -3.56
C ALA A 132 -8.80 6.58 -3.56
N LEU A 133 -8.97 5.52 -4.35
CA LEU A 133 -10.22 4.76 -4.41
C LEU A 133 -10.56 4.12 -3.06
N HIS A 134 -9.58 3.51 -2.42
CA HIS A 134 -9.72 2.87 -1.11
C HIS A 134 -10.13 3.90 -0.04
N ALA A 135 -9.43 5.04 0.02
CA ALA A 135 -9.73 6.11 0.96
C ALA A 135 -11.12 6.72 0.74
N ARG A 136 -11.48 6.99 -0.52
CA ARG A 136 -12.82 7.51 -0.88
C ARG A 136 -13.94 6.53 -0.58
N ALA A 137 -13.71 5.23 -0.78
CA ALA A 137 -14.69 4.21 -0.43
C ALA A 137 -14.93 4.18 1.09
N GLY A 138 -13.88 4.26 1.90
CA GLY A 138 -13.98 4.39 3.36
C GLY A 138 -14.79 5.64 3.75
N LYS A 139 -14.41 6.79 3.21
CA LYS A 139 -15.11 8.05 3.44
C LYS A 139 -16.59 7.97 3.05
N SER A 140 -16.89 7.38 1.89
CA SER A 140 -18.29 7.17 1.44
C SER A 140 -19.07 6.26 2.39
N PHE A 141 -18.44 5.23 2.95
CA PHE A 141 -19.06 4.42 3.99
C PHE A 141 -19.37 5.26 5.23
N ASN A 142 -18.39 6.02 5.71
CA ASN A 142 -18.56 6.87 6.90
C ASN A 142 -19.71 7.88 6.72
N GLU A 143 -19.79 8.55 5.58
CA GLU A 143 -20.82 9.54 5.26
C GLU A 143 -22.24 8.95 5.16
N ASN A 144 -22.38 7.69 4.72
CA ASN A 144 -23.69 7.07 4.47
C ASN A 144 -24.15 6.09 5.55
N VAL A 145 -23.23 5.53 6.34
CA VAL A 145 -23.51 4.49 7.35
C VAL A 145 -23.01 4.90 8.73
N GLY A 146 -21.82 5.50 8.80
CA GLY A 146 -21.16 5.91 10.03
C GLY A 146 -19.75 5.37 10.14
N GLU A 147 -19.06 5.78 11.20
CA GLU A 147 -17.64 5.47 11.45
C GLU A 147 -17.40 4.01 11.88
N ILE A 148 -18.43 3.37 12.46
CA ILE A 148 -18.34 2.04 13.06
C ILE A 148 -19.06 1.01 12.17
N GLY A 149 -18.50 -0.21 12.09
CA GLY A 149 -19.17 -1.34 11.46
C GLY A 149 -18.76 -1.62 10.02
N LEU A 150 -17.75 -0.90 9.48
CA LEU A 150 -17.18 -1.27 8.20
C LEU A 150 -16.54 -2.67 8.27
N ASN A 151 -16.99 -3.59 7.44
CA ASN A 151 -16.24 -4.78 7.11
C ASN A 151 -15.49 -4.56 5.79
N ALA A 152 -14.35 -5.22 5.62
CA ALA A 152 -13.49 -4.99 4.46
C ALA A 152 -14.20 -5.22 3.11
N SER A 153 -15.07 -6.23 3.01
CA SER A 153 -15.78 -6.55 1.77
C SER A 153 -16.79 -5.48 1.35
N ALA A 154 -17.27 -4.63 2.28
CA ALA A 154 -18.14 -3.51 1.96
C ALA A 154 -17.46 -2.43 1.11
N LEU A 155 -16.13 -2.36 1.12
CA LEU A 155 -15.37 -1.46 0.25
C LEU A 155 -15.49 -1.82 -1.23
N ILE A 156 -15.65 -3.10 -1.58
CA ILE A 156 -15.66 -3.56 -2.98
C ILE A 156 -16.76 -2.89 -3.81
N PRO A 157 -18.06 -2.92 -3.42
CA PRO A 157 -19.10 -2.24 -4.17
C PRO A 157 -18.91 -0.73 -4.21
N LEU A 158 -18.37 -0.11 -3.16
CA LEU A 158 -18.11 1.32 -3.11
C LEU A 158 -17.00 1.72 -4.10
N ILE A 159 -15.90 0.96 -4.15
CA ILE A 159 -14.81 1.16 -5.12
C ILE A 159 -15.34 0.98 -6.55
N ARG A 160 -16.14 -0.08 -6.79
CA ARG A 160 -16.77 -0.30 -8.09
C ARG A 160 -17.61 0.89 -8.53
N ASN A 161 -18.40 1.46 -7.64
CA ASN A 161 -19.23 2.63 -7.94
C ASN A 161 -18.38 3.87 -8.25
N LEU A 162 -17.23 4.04 -7.61
CA LEU A 162 -16.30 5.16 -7.90
C LEU A 162 -15.66 5.02 -9.28
N LEU A 163 -15.40 3.80 -9.73
CA LEU A 163 -14.82 3.52 -11.05
C LEU A 163 -15.82 3.68 -12.21
N ASN A 164 -17.12 3.74 -11.93
CA ASN A 164 -18.19 3.84 -12.93
C ASN A 164 -18.86 5.23 -12.95
N LYS A 165 -18.26 6.23 -12.32
CA LYS A 165 -18.68 7.63 -12.38
C LYS A 165 -17.82 8.39 -13.39
#